data_8d2b9e6c30deda3b4d9a3dc6275e7c58
#
_entry.id   8d2b9e6c30deda3b4d9a3dc6275e7c58
#
_cell.length_a   1.000
_cell.length_b   1.000
_cell.length_c   1.000
_cell.angle_alpha   90.00
_cell.angle_beta   90.00
_cell.angle_gamma   90.00
#
_symmetry.space_group_name_H-M   'P 1'
#
loop_
_entity.id
_entity.type
_entity.pdbx_description
1 polymer ?
#
loop_
_entity_poly.entity_id
_entity_poly.type
_entity_poly.pdbx_seq_one_letter_code
_entity_poly.pdbx_strand_id
1 'polypeptide(L)'
;IQRWDAIRYLFLYRFGGMYVDFDYESIRSIEPLIKGKTCCFSEEPETHKGGFGREVDRYFNNGMMLCVPNHPFMGKIIEAVFSDKGDLYDMHRFDYVLRTTGPWKLMNLYYDSKESERKDIYLIPKQYVTPFDYNQSRRFILEKERSEELENCLKDAYAIHYFFSNWRKEIK
;
A
#
# COMPACT_ATOMS: atom_id res chain seq x y z
N ILE A 1 8.39 10.51 -8.01
CA ILE A 1 7.49 9.66 -7.19
C ILE A 1 7.70 9.88 -5.69
N GLN A 2 8.92 9.91 -5.16
CA GLN A 2 9.19 10.07 -3.73
C GLN A 2 8.52 11.30 -3.09
N ARG A 3 8.43 12.43 -3.80
CA ARG A 3 7.72 13.61 -3.31
C ARG A 3 6.21 13.33 -3.13
N TRP A 4 5.63 12.54 -4.01
CA TRP A 4 4.23 12.14 -3.93
C TRP A 4 3.99 11.17 -2.77
N ASP A 5 4.92 10.24 -2.52
CA ASP A 5 4.86 9.39 -1.34
C ASP A 5 4.93 10.23 -0.05
N ALA A 6 5.88 11.15 0.05
CA ALA A 6 6.03 12.02 1.22
C ALA A 6 4.78 12.89 1.46
N ILE A 7 4.22 13.47 0.39
CA ILE A 7 3.02 14.34 0.49
C ILE A 7 1.81 13.57 1.02
N ARG A 8 1.55 12.33 0.55
CA ARG A 8 0.40 11.54 1.03
C ARG A 8 0.47 11.27 2.54
N TYR A 9 1.68 11.01 3.08
CA TYR A 9 1.87 10.83 4.52
C TYR A 9 1.64 12.12 5.31
N LEU A 10 2.15 13.26 4.82
CA LEU A 10 1.97 14.57 5.46
C LEU A 10 0.49 14.98 5.51
N PHE A 11 -0.25 14.79 4.41
CA PHE A 11 -1.69 15.07 4.37
C PHE A 11 -2.47 14.21 5.34
N LEU A 12 -2.23 12.89 5.33
CA LEU A 12 -2.91 11.98 6.26
C LEU A 12 -2.57 12.28 7.71
N TYR A 13 -1.31 12.57 8.02
CA TYR A 13 -0.91 12.95 9.37
C TYR A 13 -1.60 14.23 9.84
N ARG A 14 -1.64 15.26 8.98
CA ARG A 14 -2.16 16.59 9.34
C ARG A 14 -3.68 16.62 9.41
N PHE A 15 -4.34 16.03 8.44
CA PHE A 15 -5.78 16.18 8.25
C PHE A 15 -6.56 14.90 8.52
N GLY A 16 -5.91 13.75 8.55
CA GLY A 16 -6.58 12.46 8.55
C GLY A 16 -7.29 12.16 7.23
N GLY A 17 -8.20 11.19 7.28
CA GLY A 17 -8.98 10.78 6.12
C GLY A 17 -8.39 9.58 5.40
N MET A 18 -8.71 9.44 4.13
CA MET A 18 -8.29 8.31 3.30
C MET A 18 -7.55 8.81 2.06
N TYR A 19 -6.40 8.22 1.80
CA TYR A 19 -5.64 8.35 0.55
C TYR A 19 -5.84 7.08 -0.29
N VAL A 20 -6.03 7.26 -1.58
CA VAL A 20 -6.17 6.17 -2.55
C VAL A 20 -5.42 6.54 -3.83
N ASP A 21 -4.62 5.62 -4.38
CA ASP A 21 -3.99 5.79 -5.69
C ASP A 21 -5.06 5.83 -6.81
N PHE A 22 -4.77 6.50 -7.91
CA PHE A 22 -5.72 6.68 -9.02
C PHE A 22 -6.07 5.40 -9.78
N ASP A 23 -5.33 4.34 -9.56
CA ASP A 23 -5.57 3.01 -10.16
C ASP A 23 -6.34 2.07 -9.21
N TYR A 24 -7.09 2.63 -8.27
CA TYR A 24 -8.14 1.93 -7.53
C TYR A 24 -9.52 2.22 -8.11
N GLU A 25 -10.33 1.18 -8.24
CA GLU A 25 -11.77 1.28 -8.50
C GLU A 25 -12.54 0.92 -7.24
N SER A 26 -13.56 1.75 -6.90
CA SER A 26 -14.47 1.47 -5.79
C SER A 26 -15.68 0.67 -6.30
N ILE A 27 -15.93 -0.49 -5.70
CA ILE A 27 -17.09 -1.35 -6.01
C ILE A 27 -18.24 -1.06 -5.08
N ARG A 28 -17.95 -0.90 -3.80
CA ARG A 28 -18.93 -0.61 -2.74
C ARG A 28 -18.32 0.21 -1.62
N SER A 29 -19.14 0.76 -0.73
CA SER A 29 -18.65 1.53 0.42
C SER A 29 -17.67 0.72 1.26
N ILE A 30 -16.49 1.27 1.50
CA ILE A 30 -15.44 0.67 2.34
C ILE A 30 -15.73 0.84 3.85
N GLU A 31 -16.72 1.67 4.21
CA GLU A 31 -17.02 2.01 5.60
C GLU A 31 -17.12 0.80 6.55
N PRO A 32 -17.78 -0.32 6.17
CA PRO A 32 -17.87 -1.49 7.05
C PRO A 32 -16.52 -2.09 7.44
N LEU A 33 -15.49 -1.96 6.56
CA LEU A 33 -14.16 -2.50 6.80
C LEU A 33 -13.32 -1.64 7.75
N ILE A 34 -13.56 -0.32 7.74
CA ILE A 34 -12.73 0.67 8.42
C ILE A 34 -13.37 1.29 9.65
N LYS A 35 -14.64 0.99 9.92
CA LYS A 35 -15.38 1.54 11.06
C LYS A 35 -14.65 1.27 12.38
N GLY A 36 -14.37 2.35 13.13
CA GLY A 36 -13.65 2.28 14.40
C GLY A 36 -12.13 2.03 14.29
N LYS A 37 -11.58 2.03 13.08
CA LYS A 37 -10.14 1.93 12.86
C LYS A 37 -9.49 3.31 12.83
N THR A 38 -8.28 3.41 13.34
CA THR A 38 -7.54 4.67 13.46
C THR A 38 -6.41 4.80 12.44
N CYS A 39 -5.87 3.67 11.97
CA CYS A 39 -4.84 3.61 10.94
C CYS A 39 -4.99 2.32 10.15
N CYS A 40 -5.12 2.43 8.83
CA CYS A 40 -5.29 1.26 7.95
C CYS A 40 -4.35 1.34 6.76
N PHE A 41 -3.89 0.16 6.31
CA PHE A 41 -3.17 -0.04 5.04
C PHE A 41 -3.79 -1.21 4.29
N SER A 42 -3.73 -1.19 2.95
CA SER A 42 -4.19 -2.31 2.14
C SER A 42 -3.13 -3.41 2.05
N GLU A 43 -3.51 -4.64 2.39
CA GLU A 43 -2.67 -5.80 2.06
C GLU A 43 -2.58 -6.00 0.56
N GLU A 44 -1.47 -6.58 0.12
CA GLU A 44 -1.25 -7.03 -1.25
C GLU A 44 -1.28 -8.56 -1.37
N PRO A 45 -1.53 -9.08 -2.58
CA PRO A 45 -1.39 -10.49 -2.87
C PRO A 45 0.00 -11.02 -2.53
N GLU A 46 0.09 -12.29 -2.11
CA GLU A 46 1.35 -12.91 -1.70
C GLU A 46 2.38 -13.01 -2.83
N THR A 47 1.89 -13.07 -4.07
CA THR A 47 2.72 -13.04 -5.29
C THR A 47 3.58 -11.77 -5.40
N HIS A 48 3.23 -10.71 -4.66
CA HIS A 48 3.95 -9.43 -4.65
C HIS A 48 5.07 -9.34 -3.61
N LYS A 49 5.25 -10.35 -2.76
CA LYS A 49 6.29 -10.36 -1.70
C LYS A 49 7.73 -10.35 -2.24
N GLY A 50 7.92 -10.63 -3.52
CA GLY A 50 9.24 -10.68 -4.15
C GLY A 50 10.01 -9.35 -4.06
N GLY A 51 11.32 -9.42 -3.79
CA GLY A 51 12.20 -8.26 -3.76
C GLY A 51 12.27 -7.51 -2.42
N PHE A 52 11.36 -7.69 -1.49
CA PHE A 52 11.41 -7.01 -0.19
C PHE A 52 12.66 -7.37 0.63
N GLY A 53 13.14 -8.62 0.50
CA GLY A 53 14.36 -9.09 1.15
C GLY A 53 14.20 -9.45 2.64
N ARG A 54 12.96 -9.49 3.12
CA ARG A 54 12.60 -9.90 4.48
C ARG A 54 11.41 -10.86 4.40
N GLU A 55 11.48 -11.96 5.14
CA GLU A 55 10.33 -12.85 5.30
C GLU A 55 9.29 -12.18 6.20
N VAL A 56 8.05 -12.10 5.71
CA VAL A 56 6.93 -11.45 6.40
C VAL A 56 5.66 -12.26 6.22
N ASP A 57 4.82 -12.30 7.24
CA ASP A 57 3.52 -12.94 7.21
C ASP A 57 2.51 -12.16 6.35
N ARG A 58 2.54 -10.83 6.43
CA ARG A 58 1.62 -9.93 5.71
C ARG A 58 2.41 -8.91 4.90
N TYR A 59 2.01 -8.73 3.64
CA TYR A 59 2.59 -7.76 2.72
C TYR A 59 1.55 -6.68 2.43
N PHE A 60 1.90 -5.40 2.55
CA PHE A 60 0.97 -4.29 2.37
C PHE A 60 1.65 -3.08 1.72
N ASN A 61 0.87 -2.15 1.20
CA ASN A 61 1.35 -1.01 0.43
C ASN A 61 0.83 0.33 0.95
N ASN A 62 1.27 1.40 0.29
CA ASN A 62 0.86 2.78 0.52
C ASN A 62 -0.11 3.32 -0.53
N GLY A 63 -0.70 2.44 -1.34
CA GLY A 63 -1.65 2.82 -2.39
C GLY A 63 -3.07 3.10 -1.86
N MET A 64 -3.45 2.46 -0.75
CA MET A 64 -4.67 2.81 -0.01
C MET A 64 -4.34 2.85 1.47
N MET A 65 -4.56 4.01 2.07
CA MET A 65 -4.28 4.27 3.49
C MET A 65 -5.40 5.09 4.11
N LEU A 66 -5.74 4.78 5.36
CA LEU A 66 -6.61 5.60 6.18
C LEU A 66 -5.90 5.95 7.48
N CYS A 67 -6.07 7.17 7.95
CA CYS A 67 -5.44 7.59 9.19
C CYS A 67 -6.29 8.66 9.88
N VAL A 68 -6.39 8.60 11.22
CA VAL A 68 -6.85 9.74 12.00
C VAL A 68 -5.73 10.79 12.10
N PRO A 69 -6.06 12.09 12.26
CA PRO A 69 -5.03 13.12 12.40
C PRO A 69 -4.05 12.82 13.53
N ASN A 70 -2.78 13.13 13.32
CA ASN A 70 -1.69 12.95 14.29
C ASN A 70 -1.48 11.50 14.79
N HIS A 71 -1.84 10.50 13.99
CA HIS A 71 -1.61 9.11 14.39
C HIS A 71 -0.11 8.83 14.56
N PRO A 72 0.33 8.20 15.70
CA PRO A 72 1.75 8.04 16.02
C PRO A 72 2.56 7.30 14.95
N PHE A 73 1.99 6.24 14.37
CA PHE A 73 2.68 5.48 13.34
C PHE A 73 2.91 6.30 12.06
N MET A 74 1.94 7.14 11.67
CA MET A 74 2.11 8.04 10.52
C MET A 74 3.22 9.08 10.79
N GLY A 75 3.33 9.56 12.03
CA GLY A 75 4.45 10.41 12.47
C GLY A 75 5.80 9.72 12.32
N LYS A 76 5.91 8.45 12.72
CA LYS A 76 7.13 7.64 12.52
C LYS A 76 7.49 7.47 11.05
N ILE A 77 6.51 7.25 10.17
CA ILE A 77 6.75 7.17 8.72
C ILE A 77 7.36 8.47 8.21
N ILE A 78 6.77 9.61 8.57
CA ILE A 78 7.26 10.94 8.17
C ILE A 78 8.70 11.14 8.66
N GLU A 79 8.96 10.91 9.94
CA GLU A 79 10.30 11.03 10.50
C GLU A 79 11.31 10.17 9.73
N ALA A 80 10.99 8.90 9.48
CA ALA A 80 11.87 7.99 8.77
C ALA A 80 12.09 8.38 7.30
N VAL A 81 11.08 8.91 6.62
CA VAL A 81 11.17 9.37 5.23
C VAL A 81 12.07 10.60 5.10
N PHE A 82 12.02 11.52 6.08
CA PHE A 82 12.81 12.76 6.01
C PHE A 82 14.17 12.68 6.69
N SER A 83 14.40 11.71 7.58
CA SER A 83 15.69 11.53 8.27
C SER A 83 16.65 10.62 7.52
N ASP A 84 16.15 9.82 6.57
CA ASP A 84 16.96 8.83 5.86
C ASP A 84 17.89 9.51 4.84
N LYS A 85 19.18 9.59 5.20
CA LYS A 85 20.27 10.06 4.32
C LYS A 85 21.04 8.89 3.70
N GLY A 86 20.42 7.71 3.63
CA GLY A 86 21.09 6.46 3.28
C GLY A 86 21.85 6.53 1.94
N ASP A 87 23.08 6.05 1.96
CA ASP A 87 23.92 5.81 0.78
C ASP A 87 23.36 4.61 -0.01
N LEU A 88 22.35 4.87 -0.82
CA LEU A 88 21.72 3.87 -1.68
C LEU A 88 22.14 4.06 -3.15
N TYR A 89 23.33 4.59 -3.39
CA TYR A 89 23.80 5.01 -4.72
C TYR A 89 23.93 3.85 -5.73
N ASP A 90 24.17 2.63 -5.26
CA ASP A 90 24.30 1.44 -6.12
C ASP A 90 22.99 0.66 -6.32
N MET A 91 21.87 1.20 -5.86
CA MET A 91 20.59 0.50 -5.94
C MET A 91 19.82 0.89 -7.21
N HIS A 92 19.15 -0.09 -7.81
CA HIS A 92 18.22 0.19 -8.92
C HIS A 92 17.18 1.23 -8.46
N ARG A 93 16.94 2.25 -9.30
CA ARG A 93 16.11 3.41 -8.94
C ARG A 93 14.70 3.04 -8.46
N PHE A 94 14.15 1.96 -8.96
CA PHE A 94 12.87 1.41 -8.51
C PHE A 94 12.94 0.97 -7.03
N ASP A 95 13.93 0.13 -6.69
CA ASP A 95 14.11 -0.37 -5.33
C ASP A 95 14.46 0.76 -4.36
N TYR A 96 15.19 1.77 -4.84
CA TYR A 96 15.46 2.98 -4.08
C TYR A 96 14.18 3.68 -3.62
N VAL A 97 13.20 3.87 -4.52
CA VAL A 97 11.90 4.46 -4.16
C VAL A 97 11.19 3.59 -3.13
N LEU A 98 11.08 2.28 -3.37
CA LEU A 98 10.39 1.37 -2.47
C LEU A 98 10.98 1.38 -1.04
N ARG A 99 12.31 1.49 -0.93
CA ARG A 99 13.04 1.46 0.35
C ARG A 99 13.07 2.81 1.07
N THR A 100 12.98 3.92 0.37
CA THR A 100 13.12 5.26 0.97
C THR A 100 11.79 5.90 1.33
N THR A 101 10.78 5.78 0.47
CA THR A 101 9.48 6.42 0.67
C THR A 101 8.29 5.50 0.41
N GLY A 102 8.50 4.42 -0.32
CA GLY A 102 7.46 3.50 -0.76
C GLY A 102 7.11 2.42 0.27
N PRO A 103 6.40 1.36 -0.17
CA PRO A 103 5.84 0.34 0.70
C PRO A 103 6.89 -0.43 1.53
N TRP A 104 8.09 -0.64 1.02
CA TRP A 104 9.12 -1.35 1.78
C TRP A 104 9.61 -0.54 3.00
N LYS A 105 9.61 0.79 2.90
CA LYS A 105 9.89 1.66 4.05
C LYS A 105 8.83 1.49 5.15
N LEU A 106 7.56 1.52 4.76
CA LEU A 106 6.44 1.31 5.67
C LEU A 106 6.50 -0.03 6.37
N MET A 107 6.70 -1.10 5.58
CA MET A 107 6.74 -2.45 6.12
C MET A 107 7.91 -2.65 7.08
N ASN A 108 9.11 -2.14 6.77
CA ASN A 108 10.23 -2.20 7.70
C ASN A 108 9.87 -1.52 9.03
N LEU A 109 9.33 -0.30 8.99
CA LEU A 109 8.90 0.40 10.20
C LEU A 109 7.84 -0.37 10.99
N TYR A 110 6.87 -0.98 10.29
CA TYR A 110 5.83 -1.79 10.91
C TYR A 110 6.43 -3.01 11.64
N TYR A 111 7.27 -3.79 10.95
CA TYR A 111 7.84 -5.01 11.51
C TYR A 111 8.93 -4.75 12.56
N ASP A 112 9.59 -3.59 12.53
CA ASP A 112 10.56 -3.16 13.54
C ASP A 112 9.89 -2.51 14.76
N SER A 113 8.62 -2.13 14.65
CA SER A 113 7.85 -1.59 15.76
C SER A 113 7.42 -2.68 16.74
N LYS A 114 7.34 -2.32 18.04
CA LYS A 114 6.81 -3.21 19.07
C LYS A 114 5.34 -3.53 18.79
N GLU A 115 4.88 -4.67 19.24
CA GLU A 115 3.48 -5.09 19.09
C GLU A 115 2.51 -4.03 19.67
N SER A 116 2.83 -3.44 20.81
CA SER A 116 2.04 -2.38 21.43
C SER A 116 1.90 -1.12 20.58
N GLU A 117 2.84 -0.85 19.66
CA GLU A 117 2.84 0.33 18.78
C GLU A 117 2.06 0.10 17.50
N ARG A 118 1.87 -1.16 17.11
CA ARG A 118 1.14 -1.54 15.90
C ARG A 118 -0.23 -2.14 16.14
N LYS A 119 -0.65 -2.28 17.40
CA LYS A 119 -1.99 -2.81 17.76
C LYS A 119 -3.15 -2.01 17.16
N ASP A 120 -2.95 -0.71 16.92
CA ASP A 120 -3.95 0.20 16.37
C ASP A 120 -3.87 0.30 14.84
N ILE A 121 -2.94 -0.46 14.21
CA ILE A 121 -2.79 -0.51 12.77
C ILE A 121 -3.57 -1.71 12.24
N TYR A 122 -4.55 -1.43 11.39
CA TYR A 122 -5.35 -2.45 10.74
C TYR A 122 -4.90 -2.65 9.30
N LEU A 123 -4.46 -3.86 8.97
CA LEU A 123 -4.17 -4.24 7.60
C LEU A 123 -5.47 -4.78 6.99
N ILE A 124 -6.02 -4.05 6.01
CA ILE A 124 -7.26 -4.46 5.33
C ILE A 124 -6.94 -5.67 4.48
N PRO A 125 -7.61 -6.82 4.71
CA PRO A 125 -7.30 -8.05 3.99
C PRO A 125 -7.42 -7.89 2.46
N LYS A 126 -6.47 -8.47 1.75
CA LYS A 126 -6.31 -8.34 0.29
C LYS A 126 -7.59 -8.64 -0.50
N GLN A 127 -8.35 -9.67 -0.11
CA GLN A 127 -9.59 -10.06 -0.80
C GLN A 127 -10.64 -8.94 -0.85
N TYR A 128 -10.55 -7.94 0.04
CA TYR A 128 -11.50 -6.84 0.07
C TYR A 128 -11.07 -5.63 -0.77
N VAL A 129 -9.76 -5.39 -0.94
CA VAL A 129 -9.29 -4.13 -1.54
C VAL A 129 -8.22 -4.30 -2.63
N THR A 130 -7.59 -5.47 -2.71
CA THR A 130 -6.59 -5.84 -3.72
C THR A 130 -6.82 -7.29 -4.17
N PRO A 131 -8.03 -7.64 -4.63
CA PRO A 131 -8.43 -9.02 -4.91
C PRO A 131 -7.65 -9.67 -6.04
N PHE A 132 -7.03 -8.87 -6.90
CA PHE A 132 -6.21 -9.31 -8.02
C PHE A 132 -4.72 -9.11 -7.75
N ASP A 133 -3.89 -10.01 -8.25
CA ASP A 133 -2.48 -9.72 -8.44
C ASP A 133 -2.25 -8.95 -9.77
N TYR A 134 -0.97 -8.62 -10.04
CA TYR A 134 -0.59 -7.88 -11.24
C TYR A 134 -1.03 -8.57 -12.54
N ASN A 135 -0.90 -9.90 -12.64
CA ASN A 135 -1.27 -10.64 -13.83
C ASN A 135 -2.79 -10.73 -13.99
N GLN A 136 -3.51 -11.00 -12.91
CA GLN A 136 -4.97 -11.02 -12.89
C GLN A 136 -5.56 -9.65 -13.27
N SER A 137 -4.99 -8.56 -12.75
CA SER A 137 -5.38 -7.19 -13.12
C SER A 137 -5.22 -6.94 -14.62
N ARG A 138 -4.11 -7.37 -15.22
CA ARG A 138 -3.89 -7.24 -16.67
C ARG A 138 -4.89 -8.03 -17.47
N ARG A 139 -5.10 -9.31 -17.14
CA ARG A 139 -6.09 -10.17 -17.79
C ARG A 139 -7.48 -9.52 -17.75
N PHE A 140 -7.88 -9.02 -16.58
CA PHE A 140 -9.19 -8.38 -16.39
C PHE A 140 -9.36 -7.10 -17.21
N ILE A 141 -8.37 -6.17 -17.16
CA ILE A 141 -8.48 -4.84 -17.79
C ILE A 141 -8.09 -4.85 -19.26
N LEU A 142 -6.92 -5.41 -19.61
CA LEU A 142 -6.38 -5.28 -20.97
C LEU A 142 -6.92 -6.37 -21.89
N GLU A 143 -7.06 -7.59 -21.38
CA GLU A 143 -7.54 -8.73 -22.17
C GLU A 143 -9.06 -8.90 -22.05
N LYS A 144 -9.71 -8.10 -21.18
CA LYS A 144 -11.17 -8.13 -20.91
C LYS A 144 -11.66 -9.53 -20.52
N GLU A 145 -10.79 -10.31 -19.89
CA GLU A 145 -11.14 -11.66 -19.44
C GLU A 145 -12.20 -11.61 -18.32
N ARG A 146 -13.15 -12.53 -18.39
CA ARG A 146 -14.23 -12.73 -17.40
C ARG A 146 -14.34 -14.23 -17.11
N SER A 147 -13.27 -14.80 -16.56
CA SER A 147 -13.23 -16.17 -16.12
C SER A 147 -13.87 -16.32 -14.74
N GLU A 148 -14.34 -17.51 -14.40
CA GLU A 148 -14.87 -17.84 -13.08
C GLU A 148 -13.84 -17.58 -11.97
N GLU A 149 -12.56 -17.78 -12.24
CA GLU A 149 -11.46 -17.45 -11.32
C GLU A 149 -11.50 -15.96 -10.93
N LEU A 150 -11.51 -15.07 -11.94
CA LEU A 150 -11.49 -13.62 -11.73
C LEU A 150 -12.78 -13.13 -11.07
N GLU A 151 -13.93 -13.66 -11.49
CA GLU A 151 -15.23 -13.32 -10.87
C GLU A 151 -15.28 -13.75 -9.39
N ASN A 152 -14.71 -14.90 -9.06
CA ASN A 152 -14.62 -15.36 -7.67
C ASN A 152 -13.78 -14.43 -6.79
N CYS A 153 -12.70 -13.85 -7.32
CA CYS A 153 -11.91 -12.85 -6.60
C CYS A 153 -12.72 -11.59 -6.23
N LEU A 154 -13.75 -11.26 -7.01
CA LEU A 154 -14.54 -10.04 -6.82
C LEU A 154 -15.73 -10.19 -5.85
N LYS A 155 -16.11 -11.41 -5.47
CA LYS A 155 -17.31 -11.67 -4.65
C LYS A 155 -17.35 -10.83 -3.38
N ASP A 156 -16.23 -10.74 -2.67
CA ASP A 156 -16.12 -10.03 -1.40
C ASP A 156 -15.44 -8.65 -1.53
N ALA A 157 -15.05 -8.25 -2.75
CA ALA A 157 -14.30 -7.04 -2.97
C ALA A 157 -15.12 -5.77 -2.73
N TYR A 158 -14.51 -4.79 -2.08
CA TYR A 158 -14.99 -3.43 -1.90
C TYR A 158 -14.30 -2.46 -2.84
N ALA A 159 -13.07 -2.79 -3.23
CA ALA A 159 -12.28 -2.04 -4.20
C ALA A 159 -11.37 -2.99 -5.00
N ILE A 160 -10.87 -2.52 -6.13
CA ILE A 160 -9.87 -3.23 -6.94
C ILE A 160 -8.68 -2.30 -7.13
N HIS A 161 -7.48 -2.79 -6.85
CA HIS A 161 -6.24 -2.13 -7.24
C HIS A 161 -5.72 -2.75 -8.54
N TYR A 162 -5.48 -1.91 -9.55
CA TYR A 162 -5.07 -2.39 -10.87
C TYR A 162 -3.56 -2.46 -11.10
N PHE A 163 -2.76 -1.93 -10.19
CA PHE A 163 -1.29 -1.97 -10.23
C PHE A 163 -0.70 -1.46 -11.55
N PHE A 164 -1.23 -0.38 -12.12
CA PHE A 164 -0.75 0.16 -13.41
C PHE A 164 0.71 0.58 -13.39
N SER A 165 1.22 1.00 -12.23
CA SER A 165 2.62 1.36 -11.99
C SER A 165 3.22 2.22 -13.11
N ASN A 166 2.46 3.15 -13.67
CA ASN A 166 2.86 3.99 -14.82
C ASN A 166 4.13 4.80 -14.56
N TRP A 167 4.38 5.16 -13.29
CA TRP A 167 5.58 5.85 -12.86
C TRP A 167 6.88 5.07 -13.09
N ARG A 168 6.83 3.74 -13.28
CA ARG A 168 8.00 2.92 -13.64
C ARG A 168 8.56 3.30 -15.01
N LYS A 169 7.71 3.79 -15.92
CA LYS A 169 8.12 4.19 -17.27
C LYS A 169 8.90 5.50 -17.29
N GLU A 170 8.74 6.32 -16.26
CA GLU A 170 9.42 7.62 -16.10
C GLU A 170 10.81 7.47 -15.46
N ILE A 171 11.14 6.27 -15.01
CA ILE A 171 12.41 5.94 -14.33
C ILE A 171 13.38 5.31 -15.37
N LYS A 172 13.65 6.03 -16.46
CA LYS A 172 14.73 5.67 -17.40
C LYS A 172 16.03 6.36 -17.05
#